data_8144ac6936d857d681ac8ac72bed54c1
#
_entry.id   8144ac6936d857d681ac8ac72bed54c1
#
_cell.length_a   1.000
_cell.length_b   1.000
_cell.length_c   1.000
_cell.angle_alpha   90.00
_cell.angle_beta   90.00
_cell.angle_gamma   90.00
#
_symmetry.space_group_name_H-M   'P 1'
#
loop_
_entity.id
_entity.type
_entity.pdbx_description
1 polymer ?
#
loop_
_entity_poly.entity_id
_entity_poly.type
_entity_poly.pdbx_seq_one_letter_code
_entity_poly.pdbx_strand_id
1 'polypeptide(L)'
;MNRKLYDLTNPQMNIWATEQYYNNTAVNNVGGTVLLKAKLNFNILQKAVANVLRKNDNFHIHITKENNVVKQYFAFEEYVPAIVEIKNLQELHKVESELCQESFDLLSSKQLFETKLFKLPNNHGGAIVVMHHIISDSWTLGLYCNEIVNEYQSLLDAENIESDSSLCGQFSYKSFIKEDIDYLNSDSFEKDKKYWNDVFETVPEVATVPSTVKKLT
;
A
#
# COMPACT_ATOMS: atom_id res chain seq x y z
N MET A 1 -14.97 14.81 17.54
CA MET A 1 -14.95 13.38 17.96
C MET A 1 -13.53 13.05 18.39
N ASN A 2 -13.35 12.46 19.60
CA ASN A 2 -12.02 11.98 20.02
C ASN A 2 -11.64 10.78 19.12
N ARG A 3 -10.69 10.97 18.21
CA ARG A 3 -10.13 9.88 17.41
C ARG A 3 -9.17 9.07 18.28
N LYS A 4 -9.25 7.74 18.23
CA LYS A 4 -8.25 6.88 18.87
C LYS A 4 -6.97 6.94 18.07
N LEU A 5 -5.88 7.41 18.68
CA LEU A 5 -4.55 7.48 18.11
C LEU A 5 -3.74 6.25 18.50
N TYR A 6 -2.90 5.83 17.57
CA TYR A 6 -1.96 4.72 17.73
C TYR A 6 -0.55 5.22 17.42
N ASP A 7 0.46 4.60 18.02
CA ASP A 7 1.84 4.78 17.60
C ASP A 7 2.06 4.19 16.20
N LEU A 8 3.05 4.69 15.49
CA LEU A 8 3.52 4.03 14.28
C LEU A 8 4.28 2.76 14.69
N THR A 9 4.16 1.71 13.87
CA THR A 9 5.00 0.51 14.00
C THR A 9 6.44 0.84 13.63
N ASN A 10 7.40 -0.01 14.01
CA ASN A 10 8.81 0.18 13.65
C ASN A 10 9.04 0.30 12.13
N PRO A 11 8.45 -0.54 11.28
CA PRO A 11 8.55 -0.35 9.82
C PRO A 11 8.01 1.00 9.37
N GLN A 12 6.86 1.44 9.90
CA GLN A 12 6.28 2.74 9.57
C GLN A 12 7.17 3.91 10.01
N MET A 13 7.83 3.80 11.17
CA MET A 13 8.78 4.83 11.65
C MET A 13 9.98 4.99 10.71
N ASN A 14 10.48 3.90 10.15
CA ASN A 14 11.57 3.94 9.16
C ASN A 14 11.12 4.65 7.87
N ILE A 15 9.92 4.33 7.37
CA ILE A 15 9.34 5.00 6.19
C ILE A 15 9.09 6.49 6.49
N TRP A 16 8.54 6.80 7.69
CA TRP A 16 8.36 8.18 8.12
C TRP A 16 9.67 8.98 8.14
N ALA A 17 10.76 8.39 8.66
CA ALA A 17 12.08 9.02 8.68
C ALA A 17 12.62 9.28 7.27
N THR A 18 12.45 8.32 6.35
CA THR A 18 12.79 8.48 4.93
C THR A 18 12.01 9.63 4.30
N GLU A 19 10.71 9.73 4.60
CA GLU A 19 9.83 10.78 4.08
C GLU A 19 10.24 12.18 4.58
N GLN A 20 10.73 12.29 5.82
CA GLN A 20 11.25 13.57 6.33
C GLN A 20 12.54 14.00 5.62
N TYR A 21 13.32 13.05 5.11
CA TYR A 21 14.55 13.33 4.38
C TYR A 21 14.28 13.67 2.90
N TYR A 22 13.35 12.94 2.24
CA TYR A 22 12.99 13.09 0.83
C TYR A 22 11.61 13.75 0.65
N ASN A 23 11.35 14.79 1.40
CA ASN A 23 10.06 15.45 1.45
C ASN A 23 9.50 15.80 0.06
N ASN A 24 8.20 15.58 -0.13
CA ASN A 24 7.46 15.84 -1.37
C ASN A 24 7.99 15.07 -2.61
N THR A 25 8.48 13.87 -2.43
CA THR A 25 8.89 12.99 -3.52
C THR A 25 8.04 11.72 -3.55
N ALA A 26 8.14 10.96 -4.63
CA ALA A 26 7.49 9.66 -4.77
C ALA A 26 8.39 8.48 -4.37
N VAL A 27 9.45 8.73 -3.59
CA VAL A 27 10.46 7.71 -3.24
C VAL A 27 9.87 6.52 -2.48
N ASN A 28 8.81 6.77 -1.72
CA ASN A 28 8.10 5.76 -0.95
C ASN A 28 6.80 5.29 -1.63
N ASN A 29 6.63 5.51 -2.91
CA ASN A 29 5.51 4.95 -3.65
C ASN A 29 5.78 3.51 -4.04
N VAL A 30 4.81 2.65 -3.80
CA VAL A 30 4.75 1.25 -4.27
C VAL A 30 3.59 1.16 -5.23
N GLY A 31 3.85 0.80 -6.46
CA GLY A 31 2.78 0.77 -7.46
C GLY A 31 3.06 -0.14 -8.63
N GLY A 32 2.05 -0.33 -9.44
CA GLY A 32 2.11 -1.13 -10.65
C GLY A 32 0.78 -1.25 -11.36
N THR A 33 0.82 -1.93 -12.49
CA THR A 33 -0.35 -2.13 -13.35
C THR A 33 -0.71 -3.61 -13.47
N VAL A 34 -1.97 -3.93 -13.23
CA VAL A 34 -2.55 -5.26 -13.49
C VAL A 34 -3.38 -5.20 -14.76
N LEU A 35 -2.96 -5.95 -15.78
CA LEU A 35 -3.68 -6.11 -17.03
C LEU A 35 -4.42 -7.46 -17.04
N LEU A 36 -5.74 -7.42 -17.17
CA LEU A 36 -6.58 -8.60 -17.26
C LEU A 36 -6.86 -8.92 -18.74
N LYS A 37 -6.49 -10.13 -19.18
CA LYS A 37 -6.66 -10.60 -20.57
C LYS A 37 -8.07 -11.15 -20.82
N ALA A 38 -9.10 -10.42 -20.37
CA ALA A 38 -10.50 -10.78 -20.51
C ALA A 38 -11.33 -9.54 -20.83
N LYS A 39 -12.54 -9.75 -21.35
CA LYS A 39 -13.53 -8.68 -21.43
C LYS A 39 -14.06 -8.41 -20.03
N LEU A 40 -13.99 -7.16 -19.60
CA LEU A 40 -14.35 -6.75 -18.23
C LEU A 40 -15.69 -6.05 -18.19
N ASN A 41 -16.45 -6.30 -17.14
CA ASN A 41 -17.54 -5.45 -16.70
C ASN A 41 -16.96 -4.43 -15.71
N PHE A 42 -16.72 -3.21 -16.17
CA PHE A 42 -16.06 -2.16 -15.36
C PHE A 42 -16.90 -1.72 -14.17
N ASN A 43 -18.23 -1.81 -14.23
CA ASN A 43 -19.07 -1.49 -13.08
C ASN A 43 -18.89 -2.52 -11.95
N ILE A 44 -18.76 -3.80 -12.31
CA ILE A 44 -18.49 -4.87 -11.33
C ILE A 44 -17.06 -4.74 -10.81
N LEU A 45 -16.09 -4.46 -11.68
CA LEU A 45 -14.70 -4.27 -11.26
C LEU A 45 -14.55 -3.09 -10.29
N GLN A 46 -15.25 -1.98 -10.56
CA GLN A 46 -15.29 -0.82 -9.67
C GLN A 46 -15.86 -1.17 -8.29
N LYS A 47 -16.94 -1.97 -8.25
CA LYS A 47 -17.51 -2.48 -6.99
C LYS A 47 -16.53 -3.42 -6.27
N ALA A 48 -15.86 -4.30 -7.00
CA ALA A 48 -14.87 -5.21 -6.41
C ALA A 48 -13.73 -4.43 -5.73
N VAL A 49 -13.16 -3.43 -6.39
CA VAL A 49 -12.13 -2.56 -5.81
C VAL A 49 -12.66 -1.86 -4.56
N ALA A 50 -13.84 -1.24 -4.63
CA ALA A 50 -14.43 -0.54 -3.48
C ALA A 50 -14.67 -1.48 -2.28
N ASN A 51 -15.10 -2.72 -2.53
CA ASN A 51 -15.32 -3.74 -1.50
C ASN A 51 -14.00 -4.16 -0.84
N VAL A 52 -12.94 -4.40 -1.64
CA VAL A 52 -11.62 -4.79 -1.11
C VAL A 52 -11.02 -3.67 -0.27
N LEU A 53 -11.08 -2.42 -0.72
CA LEU A 53 -10.62 -1.27 0.05
C LEU A 53 -11.39 -1.10 1.37
N ARG A 54 -12.68 -1.35 1.37
CA ARG A 54 -13.52 -1.29 2.58
C ARG A 54 -13.16 -2.36 3.60
N LYS A 55 -12.84 -3.59 3.13
CA LYS A 55 -12.55 -4.74 3.99
C LYS A 55 -11.19 -4.64 4.69
N ASN A 56 -10.22 -3.96 4.10
CA ASN A 56 -8.83 -3.94 4.55
C ASN A 56 -8.52 -2.63 5.27
N ASP A 57 -8.32 -2.68 6.58
CA ASP A 57 -8.17 -1.48 7.42
C ASP A 57 -6.84 -0.75 7.27
N ASN A 58 -5.82 -1.33 6.64
CA ASN A 58 -4.60 -0.61 6.27
C ASN A 58 -4.87 0.56 5.30
N PHE A 59 -5.89 0.45 4.43
CA PHE A 59 -6.30 1.55 3.55
C PHE A 59 -7.04 2.68 4.28
N HIS A 60 -7.41 2.47 5.53
CA HIS A 60 -8.08 3.47 6.38
C HIS A 60 -7.10 4.19 7.30
N ILE A 61 -5.80 3.94 7.16
CA ILE A 61 -4.76 4.59 7.95
C ILE A 61 -4.55 6.02 7.46
N HIS A 62 -4.56 6.94 8.40
CA HIS A 62 -4.15 8.32 8.23
C HIS A 62 -3.06 8.67 9.22
N ILE A 63 -2.11 9.48 8.81
CA ILE A 63 -1.02 9.95 9.65
C ILE A 63 -1.35 11.35 10.19
N THR A 64 -0.97 11.60 11.42
CA THR A 64 -1.16 12.90 12.07
C THR A 64 -0.01 13.21 13.02
N LYS A 65 0.09 14.45 13.47
CA LYS A 65 1.00 14.85 14.55
C LYS A 65 0.19 15.36 15.74
N GLU A 66 0.53 14.87 16.92
CA GLU A 66 0.01 15.36 18.18
C GLU A 66 1.19 15.70 19.10
N ASN A 67 1.29 16.94 19.56
CA ASN A 67 2.41 17.43 20.37
C ASN A 67 3.80 17.11 19.78
N ASN A 68 3.96 17.29 18.47
CA ASN A 68 5.16 16.95 17.68
C ASN A 68 5.48 15.44 17.59
N VAL A 69 4.64 14.57 18.13
CA VAL A 69 4.79 13.12 17.97
C VAL A 69 3.92 12.66 16.80
N VAL A 70 4.51 11.92 15.87
CA VAL A 70 3.76 11.31 14.76
C VAL A 70 2.93 10.15 15.29
N LYS A 71 1.68 10.09 14.86
CA LYS A 71 0.69 9.08 15.23
C LYS A 71 -0.10 8.67 14.00
N GLN A 72 -0.83 7.58 14.11
CA GLN A 72 -1.79 7.15 13.09
C GLN A 72 -3.18 6.96 13.70
N TYR A 73 -4.20 7.08 12.85
CA TYR A 73 -5.58 6.78 13.19
C TYR A 73 -6.27 6.12 12.00
N PHE A 74 -7.40 5.48 12.26
CA PHE A 74 -8.18 4.81 11.24
C PHE A 74 -9.47 5.58 11.01
N ALA A 75 -9.70 5.99 9.78
CA ALA A 75 -10.94 6.61 9.34
C ALA A 75 -11.35 5.99 8.00
N PHE A 76 -12.54 5.40 7.99
CA PHE A 76 -13.11 4.90 6.75
C PHE A 76 -13.63 6.09 5.92
N GLU A 77 -13.21 6.12 4.66
CA GLU A 77 -13.76 7.01 3.65
C GLU A 77 -14.19 6.16 2.46
N GLU A 78 -15.36 6.44 1.93
CA GLU A 78 -15.81 5.75 0.74
C GLU A 78 -14.94 6.13 -0.45
N TYR A 79 -14.46 5.12 -1.17
CA TYR A 79 -13.59 5.32 -2.33
C TYR A 79 -14.18 4.59 -3.54
N VAL A 80 -14.30 5.33 -4.63
CA VAL A 80 -14.77 4.81 -5.92
C VAL A 80 -13.68 5.08 -6.95
N PRO A 81 -12.97 4.04 -7.44
CA PRO A 81 -11.89 4.24 -8.40
C PRO A 81 -12.40 4.85 -9.71
N ALA A 82 -11.66 5.81 -10.23
CA ALA A 82 -11.96 6.39 -11.53
C ALA A 82 -11.71 5.37 -12.66
N ILE A 83 -12.52 5.44 -13.72
CA ILE A 83 -12.33 4.64 -14.94
C ILE A 83 -11.81 5.60 -16.02
N VAL A 84 -10.64 5.27 -16.60
CA VAL A 84 -10.01 6.05 -17.67
C VAL A 84 -9.97 5.23 -18.96
N GLU A 85 -10.25 5.85 -20.09
CA GLU A 85 -10.11 5.20 -21.39
C GLU A 85 -8.68 5.39 -21.90
N ILE A 86 -8.05 4.29 -22.28
CA ILE A 86 -6.65 4.21 -22.74
C ILE A 86 -6.64 3.64 -24.16
N LYS A 87 -6.01 4.34 -25.09
CA LYS A 87 -6.00 3.96 -26.52
C LYS A 87 -5.03 2.82 -26.82
N ASN A 88 -3.91 2.77 -26.09
CA ASN A 88 -2.83 1.81 -26.35
C ASN A 88 -1.90 1.68 -25.14
N LEU A 89 -0.98 0.72 -25.17
CA LEU A 89 -0.04 0.47 -24.09
C LEU A 89 0.93 1.63 -23.82
N GLN A 90 1.26 2.43 -24.84
CA GLN A 90 2.15 3.59 -24.64
C GLN A 90 1.46 4.67 -23.78
N GLU A 91 0.18 4.92 -24.01
CA GLU A 91 -0.63 5.82 -23.17
C GLU A 91 -0.79 5.24 -21.77
N LEU A 92 -0.99 3.92 -21.63
CA LEU A 92 -1.06 3.25 -20.34
C LEU A 92 0.21 3.48 -19.52
N HIS A 93 1.39 3.24 -20.08
CA HIS A 93 2.66 3.47 -19.40
C HIS A 93 2.86 4.94 -19.01
N LYS A 94 2.38 5.88 -19.84
CA LYS A 94 2.42 7.29 -19.48
C LYS A 94 1.57 7.58 -18.24
N VAL A 95 0.32 7.14 -18.22
CA VAL A 95 -0.61 7.34 -17.09
C VAL A 95 -0.09 6.65 -15.83
N GLU A 96 0.45 5.44 -15.96
CA GLU A 96 1.10 4.71 -14.86
C GLU A 96 2.28 5.50 -14.28
N SER A 97 3.19 5.98 -15.15
CA SER A 97 4.36 6.74 -14.73
C SER A 97 3.97 8.04 -14.03
N GLU A 98 3.00 8.76 -14.57
CA GLU A 98 2.50 10.00 -13.97
C GLU A 98 1.93 9.71 -12.57
N LEU A 99 1.09 8.68 -12.43
CA LEU A 99 0.48 8.31 -11.15
C LEU A 99 1.53 7.86 -10.12
N CYS A 100 2.51 7.05 -10.52
CA CYS A 100 3.57 6.57 -9.64
C CYS A 100 4.52 7.69 -9.17
N GLN A 101 4.56 8.81 -9.88
CA GLN A 101 5.40 9.97 -9.54
C GLN A 101 4.67 11.03 -8.69
N GLU A 102 3.35 10.91 -8.50
CA GLU A 102 2.59 11.80 -7.62
C GLU A 102 2.99 11.53 -6.15
N SER A 103 3.37 12.58 -5.43
CA SER A 103 3.71 12.45 -4.01
C SER A 103 2.44 12.43 -3.14
N PHE A 104 2.46 11.60 -2.11
CA PHE A 104 1.44 11.61 -1.06
C PHE A 104 1.84 12.58 0.06
N ASP A 105 0.97 13.52 0.40
CA ASP A 105 1.11 14.32 1.62
C ASP A 105 0.53 13.54 2.81
N LEU A 106 1.41 12.93 3.61
CA LEU A 106 1.03 12.08 4.73
C LEU A 106 0.17 12.79 5.79
N LEU A 107 0.28 14.11 5.91
CA LEU A 107 -0.43 14.89 6.93
C LEU A 107 -1.71 15.56 6.40
N SER A 108 -2.03 15.40 5.13
CA SER A 108 -3.21 16.04 4.50
C SER A 108 -4.55 15.45 4.87
N SER A 109 -4.59 14.38 5.62
CA SER A 109 -5.80 13.58 5.91
C SER A 109 -6.47 12.96 4.68
N LYS A 110 -5.79 12.92 3.51
CA LYS A 110 -6.24 12.18 2.33
C LYS A 110 -5.81 10.72 2.43
N GLN A 111 -6.40 9.89 1.56
CA GLN A 111 -5.99 8.49 1.41
C GLN A 111 -4.53 8.42 0.93
N LEU A 112 -3.83 7.38 1.38
CA LEU A 112 -2.43 7.13 1.06
C LEU A 112 -2.27 6.08 -0.05
N PHE A 113 -3.27 6.02 -0.91
CA PHE A 113 -3.30 5.16 -2.10
C PHE A 113 -4.12 5.83 -3.21
N GLU A 114 -3.89 5.40 -4.43
CA GLU A 114 -4.72 5.71 -5.59
C GLU A 114 -4.89 4.45 -6.44
N THR A 115 -6.11 4.20 -6.90
CA THR A 115 -6.41 3.11 -7.84
C THR A 115 -7.22 3.68 -9.01
N LYS A 116 -6.69 3.56 -10.22
CA LYS A 116 -7.41 3.92 -11.45
C LYS A 116 -7.70 2.66 -12.26
N LEU A 117 -8.95 2.46 -12.61
CA LEU A 117 -9.31 1.43 -13.58
C LEU A 117 -9.06 1.98 -14.98
N PHE A 118 -8.45 1.20 -15.85
CA PHE A 118 -8.24 1.60 -17.23
C PHE A 118 -8.94 0.65 -18.19
N LYS A 119 -9.55 1.24 -19.21
CA LYS A 119 -10.26 0.51 -20.26
C LYS A 119 -9.51 0.67 -21.58
N LEU A 120 -9.14 -0.46 -22.15
CA LEU A 120 -8.58 -0.57 -23.49
C LEU A 120 -9.67 -0.85 -24.53
N PRO A 121 -9.38 -0.72 -25.84
CA PRO A 121 -10.28 -1.18 -26.88
C PRO A 121 -10.76 -2.63 -26.66
N ASN A 122 -12.00 -2.93 -27.07
CA ASN A 122 -12.66 -4.23 -26.90
C ASN A 122 -13.00 -4.63 -25.43
N ASN A 123 -13.12 -3.65 -24.52
CA ASN A 123 -13.41 -3.85 -23.11
C ASN A 123 -12.35 -4.69 -22.36
N HIS A 124 -11.13 -4.77 -22.85
CA HIS A 124 -9.99 -5.22 -22.07
C HIS A 124 -9.54 -4.10 -21.16
N GLY A 125 -8.75 -4.41 -20.14
CA GLY A 125 -8.22 -3.41 -19.24
C GLY A 125 -7.75 -3.98 -17.92
N GLY A 126 -7.81 -3.18 -16.88
CA GLY A 126 -7.34 -3.57 -15.56
C GLY A 126 -7.29 -2.40 -14.58
N ALA A 127 -6.31 -2.41 -13.71
CA ALA A 127 -6.11 -1.38 -12.70
C ALA A 127 -4.64 -0.91 -12.66
N ILE A 128 -4.44 0.39 -12.50
CA ILE A 128 -3.20 1.00 -12.05
C ILE A 128 -3.38 1.26 -10.56
N VAL A 129 -2.43 0.79 -9.75
CA VAL A 129 -2.48 0.90 -8.30
C VAL A 129 -1.20 1.56 -7.82
N VAL A 130 -1.32 2.58 -6.99
CA VAL A 130 -0.19 3.21 -6.29
C VAL A 130 -0.55 3.38 -4.83
N MET A 131 0.36 3.03 -3.94
CA MET A 131 0.19 3.12 -2.50
C MET A 131 1.45 3.71 -1.87
N HIS A 132 1.30 4.48 -0.81
CA HIS A 132 2.44 4.90 -0.03
C HIS A 132 2.98 3.75 0.82
N HIS A 133 4.29 3.59 0.90
CA HIS A 133 4.95 2.47 1.60
C HIS A 133 4.66 2.43 3.10
N ILE A 134 4.17 3.54 3.70
CA ILE A 134 3.78 3.58 5.13
C ILE A 134 2.55 2.73 5.44
N ILE A 135 1.72 2.41 4.43
CA ILE A 135 0.52 1.54 4.56
C ILE A 135 0.63 0.24 3.79
N SER A 136 1.71 0.01 3.04
CA SER A 136 1.81 -1.10 2.10
C SER A 136 3.26 -1.47 1.82
N ASP A 137 3.45 -2.63 1.21
CA ASP A 137 4.68 -3.10 0.59
C ASP A 137 4.35 -3.85 -0.72
N SER A 138 5.36 -4.41 -1.38
CA SER A 138 5.15 -5.17 -2.62
C SER A 138 4.32 -6.44 -2.40
N TRP A 139 4.35 -7.02 -1.19
CA TRP A 139 3.51 -8.16 -0.83
C TRP A 139 2.04 -7.75 -0.72
N THR A 140 1.78 -6.64 -0.03
CA THR A 140 0.46 -6.01 0.08
C THR A 140 -0.14 -5.71 -1.30
N LEU A 141 0.67 -5.18 -2.23
CA LEU A 141 0.22 -4.91 -3.60
C LEU A 141 -0.23 -6.21 -4.31
N GLY A 142 0.54 -7.29 -4.16
CA GLY A 142 0.19 -8.60 -4.71
C GLY A 142 -1.11 -9.15 -4.13
N LEU A 143 -1.28 -9.09 -2.80
CA LEU A 143 -2.50 -9.51 -2.11
C LEU A 143 -3.71 -8.68 -2.57
N TYR A 144 -3.58 -7.37 -2.61
CA TYR A 144 -4.63 -6.46 -3.06
C TYR A 144 -5.12 -6.79 -4.47
N CYS A 145 -4.19 -7.00 -5.41
CA CYS A 145 -4.55 -7.37 -6.76
C CYS A 145 -5.27 -8.72 -6.83
N ASN A 146 -4.83 -9.72 -6.06
CA ASN A 146 -5.49 -11.02 -5.98
C ASN A 146 -6.88 -10.93 -5.36
N GLU A 147 -7.04 -10.15 -4.30
CA GLU A 147 -8.35 -9.94 -3.67
C GLU A 147 -9.35 -9.27 -4.62
N ILE A 148 -8.90 -8.28 -5.41
CA ILE A 148 -9.74 -7.64 -6.43
C ILE A 148 -10.23 -8.66 -7.46
N VAL A 149 -9.34 -9.54 -7.95
CA VAL A 149 -9.72 -10.56 -8.93
C VAL A 149 -10.73 -11.53 -8.33
N ASN A 150 -10.51 -12.00 -7.12
CA ASN A 150 -11.41 -12.91 -6.41
C ASN A 150 -12.77 -12.25 -6.14
N GLU A 151 -12.79 -11.01 -5.65
CA GLU A 151 -14.02 -10.26 -5.41
C GLU A 151 -14.78 -9.99 -6.71
N TYR A 152 -14.07 -9.64 -7.79
CA TYR A 152 -14.65 -9.45 -9.10
C TYR A 152 -15.34 -10.73 -9.60
N GLN A 153 -14.67 -11.89 -9.49
CA GLN A 153 -15.24 -13.15 -9.88
C GLN A 153 -16.45 -13.50 -9.01
N SER A 154 -16.35 -13.31 -7.71
CA SER A 154 -17.47 -13.55 -6.78
C SER A 154 -18.70 -12.70 -7.10
N LEU A 155 -18.50 -11.42 -7.47
CA LEU A 155 -19.59 -10.54 -7.87
C LEU A 155 -20.19 -10.93 -9.23
N LEU A 156 -19.40 -11.43 -10.17
CA LEU A 156 -19.92 -11.98 -11.43
C LEU A 156 -20.77 -13.21 -11.20
N ASP A 157 -20.34 -14.10 -10.30
CA ASP A 157 -21.07 -15.31 -9.96
C ASP A 157 -22.36 -14.98 -9.18
N ALA A 158 -22.35 -13.96 -8.31
CA ALA A 158 -23.49 -13.51 -7.52
C ALA A 158 -24.58 -12.80 -8.37
N GLU A 159 -24.24 -12.22 -9.53
CA GLU A 159 -25.27 -11.79 -10.49
C GLU A 159 -26.14 -12.98 -10.97
N ASN A 160 -25.66 -14.21 -10.76
CA ASN A 160 -26.37 -15.44 -11.09
C ASN A 160 -26.95 -16.18 -9.86
N ILE A 161 -26.51 -15.82 -8.63
CA ILE A 161 -26.93 -16.48 -7.38
C ILE A 161 -26.83 -15.46 -6.23
N GLU A 162 -27.88 -15.28 -5.43
CA GLU A 162 -27.79 -14.52 -4.16
C GLU A 162 -26.80 -15.20 -3.21
N SER A 163 -25.60 -14.71 -3.10
CA SER A 163 -24.56 -15.22 -2.19
C SER A 163 -24.14 -14.20 -1.15
N ASP A 164 -24.18 -14.66 0.09
CA ASP A 164 -23.80 -13.94 1.30
C ASP A 164 -22.27 -13.79 1.36
N SER A 165 -21.76 -12.57 1.16
CA SER A 165 -20.33 -12.27 1.17
C SER A 165 -19.81 -12.00 2.58
N SER A 166 -19.81 -13.02 3.46
CA SER A 166 -19.35 -12.89 4.86
C SER A 166 -17.87 -13.24 5.09
N LEU A 167 -16.98 -12.92 4.17
CA LEU A 167 -15.54 -13.01 4.42
C LEU A 167 -14.97 -11.66 4.80
N CYS A 168 -15.48 -11.09 5.90
CA CYS A 168 -14.91 -9.87 6.48
C CYS A 168 -13.90 -10.23 7.58
N GLY A 169 -12.64 -9.86 7.37
CA GLY A 169 -11.76 -9.44 8.46
C GLY A 169 -11.25 -10.49 9.45
N GLN A 170 -10.53 -11.53 9.01
CA GLN A 170 -9.74 -12.36 9.94
C GLN A 170 -8.50 -11.63 10.48
N PHE A 171 -8.01 -10.60 9.78
CA PHE A 171 -6.79 -9.88 10.15
C PHE A 171 -7.04 -8.36 10.12
N SER A 172 -6.59 -7.67 11.14
CA SER A 172 -6.66 -6.22 11.25
C SER A 172 -5.27 -5.65 11.45
N TYR A 173 -4.95 -4.56 10.76
CA TYR A 173 -3.70 -3.84 10.98
C TYR A 173 -3.57 -3.33 12.43
N LYS A 174 -4.69 -3.07 13.10
CA LYS A 174 -4.71 -2.75 14.53
C LYS A 174 -4.20 -3.90 15.41
N SER A 175 -4.46 -5.15 15.02
CA SER A 175 -3.89 -6.32 15.69
C SER A 175 -2.38 -6.39 15.50
N PHE A 176 -1.90 -6.12 14.29
CA PHE A 176 -0.47 -6.04 13.99
C PHE A 176 0.23 -4.94 14.80
N ILE A 177 -0.36 -3.74 14.92
CA ILE A 177 0.18 -2.68 15.79
C ILE A 177 0.35 -3.18 17.22
N LYS A 178 -0.64 -3.90 17.76
CA LYS A 178 -0.57 -4.46 19.10
C LYS A 178 0.54 -5.50 19.22
N GLU A 179 0.64 -6.42 18.25
CA GLU A 179 1.68 -7.46 18.23
C GLU A 179 3.09 -6.84 18.14
N ASP A 180 3.29 -5.78 17.35
CA ASP A 180 4.56 -5.05 17.26
C ASP A 180 4.94 -4.42 18.61
N ILE A 181 3.98 -3.80 19.29
CA ILE A 181 4.20 -3.23 20.62
C ILE A 181 4.49 -4.31 21.67
N ASP A 182 3.75 -5.42 21.63
CA ASP A 182 3.94 -6.55 22.56
C ASP A 182 5.33 -7.17 22.35
N TYR A 183 5.78 -7.33 21.09
CA TYR A 183 7.14 -7.80 20.77
C TYR A 183 8.21 -6.84 21.30
N LEU A 184 8.08 -5.53 21.09
CA LEU A 184 9.06 -4.55 21.58
C LEU A 184 9.23 -4.53 23.10
N ASN A 185 8.22 -4.97 23.84
CA ASN A 185 8.22 -5.08 25.29
C ASN A 185 8.52 -6.51 25.81
N SER A 186 8.94 -7.42 24.91
CA SER A 186 9.15 -8.83 25.25
C SER A 186 10.61 -9.15 25.52
N ASP A 187 10.83 -10.26 26.26
CA ASP A 187 12.16 -10.87 26.44
C ASP A 187 12.79 -11.31 25.11
N SER A 188 11.97 -11.60 24.09
CA SER A 188 12.44 -11.96 22.75
C SER A 188 13.13 -10.77 22.10
N PHE A 189 12.54 -9.59 22.18
CA PHE A 189 13.16 -8.36 21.64
C PHE A 189 14.53 -8.08 22.30
N GLU A 190 14.63 -8.22 23.63
CA GLU A 190 15.93 -8.01 24.32
C GLU A 190 16.99 -9.04 23.91
N LYS A 191 16.59 -10.30 23.64
CA LYS A 191 17.49 -11.33 23.11
C LYS A 191 17.94 -11.00 21.69
N ASP A 192 17.00 -10.61 20.82
CA ASP A 192 17.30 -10.26 19.43
C ASP A 192 18.18 -9.01 19.35
N LYS A 193 17.88 -8.00 20.17
CA LYS A 193 18.68 -6.78 20.31
C LYS A 193 20.12 -7.10 20.76
N LYS A 194 20.27 -7.98 21.77
CA LYS A 194 21.60 -8.42 22.23
C LYS A 194 22.34 -9.13 21.09
N TYR A 195 21.68 -10.07 20.40
CA TYR A 195 22.28 -10.80 19.27
C TYR A 195 22.82 -9.84 18.22
N TRP A 196 22.01 -8.88 17.77
CA TRP A 196 22.43 -7.92 16.74
C TRP A 196 23.52 -6.97 17.22
N ASN A 197 23.51 -6.54 18.48
CA ASN A 197 24.58 -5.76 19.07
C ASN A 197 25.89 -6.53 19.09
N ASP A 198 25.86 -7.83 19.45
CA ASP A 198 27.05 -8.68 19.45
C ASP A 198 27.58 -8.89 18.01
N VAL A 199 26.68 -9.11 17.02
CA VAL A 199 27.03 -9.28 15.59
C VAL A 199 27.69 -8.02 15.02
N PHE A 200 27.21 -6.84 15.39
CA PHE A 200 27.69 -5.55 14.91
C PHE A 200 28.59 -4.80 15.93
N GLU A 201 29.17 -5.50 16.90
CA GLU A 201 30.15 -4.91 17.83
C GLU A 201 31.29 -4.25 17.05
N THR A 202 31.70 -4.86 15.94
CA THR A 202 32.61 -4.24 14.98
C THR A 202 31.82 -3.86 13.72
N VAL A 203 31.92 -2.59 13.34
CA VAL A 203 31.28 -2.11 12.10
C VAL A 203 31.89 -2.84 10.91
N PRO A 204 31.11 -3.58 10.11
CA PRO A 204 31.62 -4.32 8.96
C PRO A 204 32.11 -3.37 7.87
N GLU A 205 33.05 -3.81 7.07
CA GLU A 205 33.46 -3.07 5.87
C GLU A 205 32.27 -2.91 4.91
N VAL A 206 32.21 -1.76 4.27
CA VAL A 206 31.13 -1.48 3.30
C VAL A 206 31.25 -2.44 2.12
N ALA A 207 30.28 -3.31 1.95
CA ALA A 207 30.19 -4.16 0.79
C ALA A 207 29.86 -3.30 -0.44
N THR A 208 30.78 -3.23 -1.41
CA THR A 208 30.56 -2.52 -2.66
C THR A 208 30.59 -3.49 -3.84
N VAL A 209 29.72 -3.26 -4.82
CA VAL A 209 29.85 -3.93 -6.11
C VAL A 209 31.05 -3.32 -6.83
N PRO A 210 32.01 -4.13 -7.34
CA PRO A 210 33.13 -3.61 -8.10
C PRO A 210 32.62 -2.75 -9.27
N SER A 211 32.96 -1.47 -9.27
CA SER A 211 32.60 -0.57 -10.37
C SER A 211 33.67 -0.63 -11.45
N THR A 212 33.24 -0.86 -12.68
CA THR A 212 34.09 -0.73 -13.88
C THR A 212 34.25 0.73 -14.31
N VAL A 213 33.49 1.64 -13.70
CA VAL A 213 33.58 3.08 -13.98
C VAL A 213 34.78 3.65 -13.21
N LYS A 214 35.82 4.08 -13.93
CA LYS A 214 36.92 4.85 -13.34
C LYS A 214 36.31 6.11 -12.70
N LYS A 215 36.65 6.37 -11.42
CA LYS A 215 36.32 7.65 -10.77
C LYS A 215 36.71 8.77 -11.73
N LEU A 216 35.72 9.59 -12.10
CA LEU A 216 35.97 10.87 -12.72
C LEU A 216 36.69 11.71 -11.65
N THR A 217 37.97 11.96 -11.84
CA THR A 217 38.78 12.86 -11.04
C THR A 217 38.40 14.32 -11.29
#